data_a1c778578ab51a1a3c634ef07256d1ce
#
_entry.id   a1c778578ab51a1a3c634ef07256d1ce
#
_cell.length_a   1.000
_cell.length_b   1.000
_cell.length_c   1.000
_cell.angle_alpha   90.00
_cell.angle_beta   90.00
_cell.angle_gamma   90.00
#
_symmetry.space_group_name_H-M   'P 1'
#
loop_
_entity.id
_entity.type
_entity.pdbx_description
1 polymer ?
#
loop_
_entity_poly.entity_id
_entity_poly.type
_entity_poly.pdbx_seq_one_letter_code
_entity_poly.pdbx_strand_id
1 'polypeptide(L)'
;MKKINLLLPIFTFLSLLSFNSVAHDLKGAIDSDDRTPKNILRDKYRNPYETITFFGIKSNMTVVELSPGGGWYTEIFANYLHEPGNLIAAHFDSNSDREYFKRGRANFEKKMQSSSMYNNVSIVDLSSNLASPSSVDAVVTFRNLHNWIGPQMDIIFENSYKALKPGGIFGIVEHRANPGTSL
;
A
#
# COMPACT_ATOMS: atom_id res chain seq x y z
N MET A 1 34.04 4.47 -68.77
CA MET A 1 33.94 5.14 -67.42
C MET A 1 32.96 4.35 -66.61
N LYS A 2 33.44 3.51 -65.67
CA LYS A 2 32.54 2.73 -64.73
C LYS A 2 32.26 3.57 -63.47
N LYS A 3 30.97 3.88 -63.16
CA LYS A 3 30.57 4.54 -61.94
C LYS A 3 30.55 3.48 -60.84
N ILE A 4 31.37 3.68 -59.80
CA ILE A 4 31.37 2.88 -58.59
C ILE A 4 30.35 3.53 -57.64
N ASN A 5 29.24 2.83 -57.38
CA ASN A 5 28.28 3.23 -56.33
C ASN A 5 28.82 2.75 -54.99
N LEU A 6 29.25 3.68 -54.18
CA LEU A 6 29.68 3.45 -52.81
C LEU A 6 28.44 3.43 -51.92
N LEU A 7 27.98 2.23 -51.53
CA LEU A 7 26.94 2.04 -50.52
C LEU A 7 27.58 2.19 -49.14
N LEU A 8 27.25 3.28 -48.45
CA LEU A 8 27.65 3.53 -47.05
C LEU A 8 26.67 2.77 -46.15
N PRO A 9 27.12 1.89 -45.25
CA PRO A 9 26.21 1.25 -44.31
C PRO A 9 25.83 2.25 -43.21
N ILE A 10 24.53 2.51 -43.08
CA ILE A 10 23.96 3.26 -41.94
C ILE A 10 23.99 2.34 -40.72
N PHE A 11 24.94 2.55 -39.82
CA PHE A 11 24.96 1.94 -38.51
C PHE A 11 23.94 2.65 -37.62
N THR A 12 22.74 2.06 -37.46
CA THR A 12 21.75 2.52 -36.48
C THR A 12 22.23 2.13 -35.08
N PHE A 13 22.76 3.10 -34.36
CA PHE A 13 23.16 2.94 -32.96
C PHE A 13 21.88 2.88 -32.11
N LEU A 14 21.39 1.66 -31.84
CA LEU A 14 20.28 1.44 -30.91
C LEU A 14 20.81 1.63 -29.48
N SER A 15 20.69 2.85 -28.95
CA SER A 15 21.00 3.12 -27.55
C SER A 15 19.97 2.39 -26.66
N LEU A 16 20.39 1.27 -26.08
CA LEU A 16 19.69 0.63 -24.97
C LEU A 16 19.72 1.59 -23.77
N LEU A 17 18.66 2.36 -23.61
CA LEU A 17 18.39 3.05 -22.35
C LEU A 17 18.11 1.98 -21.30
N SER A 18 19.13 1.60 -20.56
CA SER A 18 18.99 0.83 -19.35
C SER A 18 18.23 1.72 -18.34
N PHE A 19 16.93 1.53 -18.23
CA PHE A 19 16.19 2.03 -17.06
C PHE A 19 16.76 1.29 -15.85
N ASN A 20 17.66 1.95 -15.12
CA ASN A 20 18.00 1.54 -13.79
C ASN A 20 16.70 1.71 -12.96
N SER A 21 15.93 0.63 -12.83
CA SER A 21 14.93 0.51 -11.79
C SER A 21 15.67 0.68 -10.46
N VAL A 22 15.59 1.85 -9.87
CA VAL A 22 15.97 2.02 -8.47
C VAL A 22 15.01 1.11 -7.71
N ALA A 23 15.49 -0.06 -7.34
CA ALA A 23 14.74 -0.93 -6.44
C ALA A 23 14.54 -0.13 -5.15
N HIS A 24 13.34 0.38 -4.92
CA HIS A 24 13.03 1.07 -3.69
C HIS A 24 13.14 0.05 -2.56
N ASP A 25 14.18 0.25 -1.76
CA ASP A 25 14.50 -0.60 -0.63
C ASP A 25 13.49 -0.34 0.48
N LEU A 26 12.92 -1.42 1.03
CA LEU A 26 12.00 -1.33 2.17
C LEU A 26 12.63 -0.60 3.37
N LYS A 27 13.91 -0.79 3.61
CA LYS A 27 14.63 -0.04 4.64
C LYS A 27 14.64 1.46 4.36
N GLY A 28 14.97 1.87 3.15
CA GLY A 28 14.94 3.27 2.75
C GLY A 28 13.55 3.90 2.88
N ALA A 29 12.49 3.14 2.58
CA ALA A 29 11.12 3.60 2.78
C ALA A 29 10.74 3.75 4.26
N ILE A 30 11.26 2.88 5.14
CA ILE A 30 11.05 2.96 6.59
C ILE A 30 11.86 4.12 7.20
N ASP A 31 13.08 4.33 6.75
CA ASP A 31 14.01 5.34 7.27
C ASP A 31 13.83 6.72 6.60
N SER A 32 12.81 6.88 5.73
CA SER A 32 12.58 8.11 4.98
C SER A 32 12.28 9.30 5.89
N ASP A 33 12.97 10.42 5.63
CA ASP A 33 12.73 11.71 6.28
C ASP A 33 11.37 12.34 5.92
N ASP A 34 10.72 11.85 4.88
CA ASP A 34 9.35 12.30 4.50
C ASP A 34 8.29 11.79 5.47
N ARG A 35 8.62 10.81 6.32
CA ARG A 35 7.69 10.27 7.32
C ARG A 35 7.55 11.19 8.52
N THR A 36 6.36 11.21 9.10
CA THR A 36 6.06 12.00 10.29
C THR A 36 6.94 11.56 11.48
N PRO A 37 7.73 12.45 12.11
CA PRO A 37 8.69 12.07 13.18
C PRO A 37 8.03 11.29 14.32
N LYS A 38 6.81 11.65 14.75
CA LYS A 38 6.07 10.90 15.78
C LYS A 38 5.73 9.47 15.37
N ASN A 39 5.64 9.18 14.07
CA ASN A 39 5.40 7.85 13.55
C ASN A 39 6.68 7.03 13.55
N ILE A 40 7.81 7.61 13.15
CA ILE A 40 9.15 7.00 13.19
C ILE A 40 9.48 6.52 14.61
N LEU A 41 9.20 7.33 15.65
CA LEU A 41 9.43 6.95 17.06
C LEU A 41 8.69 5.67 17.49
N ARG A 42 7.67 5.25 16.74
CA ARG A 42 6.87 4.04 17.04
C ARG A 42 7.40 2.79 16.34
N ASP A 43 8.33 2.92 15.39
CA ASP A 43 8.83 1.80 14.58
C ASP A 43 9.43 0.69 15.45
N LYS A 44 10.17 1.06 16.50
CA LYS A 44 10.76 0.12 17.48
C LYS A 44 9.74 -0.77 18.22
N TYR A 45 8.44 -0.39 18.21
CA TYR A 45 7.36 -1.17 18.81
C TYR A 45 6.49 -1.87 17.78
N ARG A 46 6.65 -1.55 16.49
CA ARG A 46 5.82 -2.05 15.41
C ARG A 46 6.57 -2.95 14.43
N ASN A 47 7.90 -2.94 14.49
CA ASN A 47 8.79 -3.78 13.69
C ASN A 47 8.35 -3.82 12.20
N PRO A 48 8.31 -2.65 11.50
CA PRO A 48 7.75 -2.57 10.16
C PRO A 48 8.50 -3.43 9.14
N TYR A 49 9.82 -3.50 9.25
CA TYR A 49 10.65 -4.28 8.34
C TYR A 49 10.30 -5.77 8.41
N GLU A 50 10.29 -6.32 9.61
CA GLU A 50 9.96 -7.73 9.86
C GLU A 50 8.53 -8.05 9.44
N THR A 51 7.59 -7.14 9.75
CA THR A 51 6.17 -7.33 9.44
C THR A 51 5.90 -7.34 7.93
N ILE A 52 6.42 -6.36 7.19
CA ILE A 52 6.22 -6.24 5.74
C ILE A 52 6.95 -7.36 5.01
N THR A 53 8.16 -7.73 5.47
CA THR A 53 8.92 -8.86 4.95
C THR A 53 8.21 -10.19 5.21
N PHE A 54 7.64 -10.39 6.41
CA PHE A 54 6.87 -11.60 6.74
C PHE A 54 5.65 -11.77 5.82
N PHE A 55 4.96 -10.69 5.49
CA PHE A 55 3.87 -10.72 4.52
C PHE A 55 4.35 -10.89 3.07
N GLY A 56 5.65 -10.80 2.80
CA GLY A 56 6.21 -10.95 1.46
C GLY A 56 5.82 -9.82 0.50
N ILE A 57 5.48 -8.63 1.02
CA ILE A 57 5.09 -7.48 0.21
C ILE A 57 6.33 -6.93 -0.51
N LYS A 58 6.20 -6.70 -1.82
CA LYS A 58 7.24 -6.17 -2.69
C LYS A 58 6.82 -4.80 -3.24
N SER A 59 7.80 -4.00 -3.63
CA SER A 59 7.58 -2.62 -4.11
C SER A 59 6.70 -2.49 -5.36
N ASN A 60 6.61 -3.53 -6.16
CA ASN A 60 5.83 -3.57 -7.40
C ASN A 60 4.41 -4.14 -7.23
N MET A 61 3.98 -4.39 -5.98
CA MET A 61 2.65 -4.93 -5.68
C MET A 61 1.59 -3.84 -5.57
N THR A 62 0.36 -4.17 -5.94
CA THR A 62 -0.83 -3.40 -5.56
C THR A 62 -1.30 -3.89 -4.20
N VAL A 63 -1.30 -3.00 -3.21
CA VAL A 63 -1.62 -3.30 -1.81
C VAL A 63 -2.85 -2.52 -1.37
N VAL A 64 -3.79 -3.18 -0.69
CA VAL A 64 -4.87 -2.52 0.04
C VAL A 64 -4.54 -2.48 1.52
N GLU A 65 -4.52 -1.29 2.14
CA GLU A 65 -4.44 -1.12 3.58
C GLU A 65 -5.83 -0.85 4.15
N LEU A 66 -6.37 -1.79 4.93
CA LEU A 66 -7.67 -1.64 5.58
C LEU A 66 -7.54 -0.85 6.88
N SER A 67 -8.37 0.17 7.04
CA SER A 67 -8.43 1.06 8.21
C SER A 67 -7.06 1.64 8.58
N PRO A 68 -6.41 2.42 7.72
CA PRO A 68 -5.07 2.98 7.93
C PRO A 68 -4.99 3.92 9.15
N GLY A 69 -6.12 4.37 9.69
CA GLY A 69 -6.19 5.30 10.80
C GLY A 69 -5.49 6.64 10.48
N GLY A 70 -4.46 7.00 11.23
CA GLY A 70 -3.66 8.20 10.93
C GLY A 70 -2.54 7.98 9.90
N GLY A 71 -2.51 6.82 9.23
CA GLY A 71 -1.59 6.53 8.11
C GLY A 71 -0.16 6.18 8.52
N TRP A 72 0.02 5.42 9.60
CA TRP A 72 1.36 5.03 10.03
C TRP A 72 2.04 4.08 9.04
N TYR A 73 1.36 2.98 8.61
CA TYR A 73 1.85 2.10 7.56
C TYR A 73 1.71 2.73 6.18
N THR A 74 0.69 3.57 5.97
CA THR A 74 0.51 4.31 4.73
C THR A 74 1.75 5.11 4.35
N GLU A 75 2.43 5.78 5.32
CA GLU A 75 3.69 6.49 5.07
C GLU A 75 4.78 5.56 4.53
N ILE A 76 4.88 4.36 5.07
CA ILE A 76 5.88 3.38 4.63
C ILE A 76 5.51 2.85 3.24
N PHE A 77 4.27 2.44 3.04
CA PHE A 77 3.83 1.90 1.75
C PHE A 77 3.87 2.95 0.63
N ALA A 78 3.52 4.21 0.92
CA ALA A 78 3.61 5.30 -0.04
C ALA A 78 5.04 5.54 -0.54
N ASN A 79 6.04 5.36 0.33
CA ASN A 79 7.46 5.44 -0.03
C ASN A 79 8.00 4.15 -0.66
N TYR A 80 7.39 2.99 -0.36
CA TYR A 80 7.91 1.69 -0.79
C TYR A 80 7.32 1.21 -2.11
N LEU A 81 6.01 1.44 -2.33
CA LEU A 81 5.32 0.93 -3.52
C LEU A 81 5.49 1.89 -4.70
N HIS A 82 5.94 1.37 -5.84
CA HIS A 82 6.19 2.13 -7.07
C HIS A 82 5.65 1.41 -8.28
N GLU A 83 5.45 2.17 -9.36
CA GLU A 83 4.99 1.63 -10.63
C GLU A 83 5.69 0.29 -10.99
N PRO A 84 4.89 -0.77 -11.30
CA PRO A 84 3.44 -0.76 -11.43
C PRO A 84 2.66 -0.91 -10.10
N GLY A 85 3.34 -0.97 -8.95
CA GLY A 85 2.71 -1.08 -7.64
C GLY A 85 2.06 0.22 -7.18
N ASN A 86 1.00 0.11 -6.37
CA ASN A 86 0.31 1.24 -5.78
C ASN A 86 -0.36 0.88 -4.45
N LEU A 87 -0.79 1.88 -3.70
CA LEU A 87 -1.51 1.73 -2.44
C LEU A 87 -2.97 2.15 -2.58
N ILE A 88 -3.87 1.30 -2.10
CA ILE A 88 -5.29 1.60 -1.92
C ILE A 88 -5.56 1.65 -0.41
N ALA A 89 -5.88 2.82 0.11
CA ALA A 89 -6.21 3.04 1.51
C ALA A 89 -7.73 2.93 1.71
N ALA A 90 -8.21 1.81 2.27
CA ALA A 90 -9.61 1.62 2.58
C ALA A 90 -9.91 2.21 3.96
N HIS A 91 -10.43 3.43 3.99
CA HIS A 91 -10.68 4.20 5.21
C HIS A 91 -12.17 4.20 5.59
N PHE A 92 -12.52 4.83 6.71
CA PHE A 92 -13.91 5.04 7.10
C PHE A 92 -14.74 5.56 5.93
N ASP A 93 -15.99 5.12 5.87
CA ASP A 93 -16.90 5.49 4.80
C ASP A 93 -17.13 7.01 4.80
N SER A 94 -17.03 7.61 3.62
CA SER A 94 -17.13 9.06 3.43
C SER A 94 -18.50 9.62 3.84
N ASN A 95 -19.57 8.81 3.73
CA ASN A 95 -20.95 9.15 4.09
C ASN A 95 -21.35 8.67 5.48
N SER A 96 -20.42 8.34 6.38
CA SER A 96 -20.74 7.89 7.72
C SER A 96 -21.48 8.97 8.52
N ASP A 97 -22.50 8.61 9.29
CA ASP A 97 -23.20 9.53 10.21
C ASP A 97 -22.40 9.83 11.48
N ARG A 98 -21.35 9.06 11.76
CA ARG A 98 -20.55 9.20 12.98
C ARG A 98 -19.47 10.27 12.82
N GLU A 99 -19.55 11.35 13.59
CA GLU A 99 -18.60 12.48 13.54
C GLU A 99 -17.14 12.06 13.76
N TYR A 100 -16.88 11.04 14.56
CA TYR A 100 -15.54 10.49 14.73
C TYR A 100 -14.98 9.94 13.40
N PHE A 101 -15.79 9.21 12.63
CA PHE A 101 -15.38 8.63 11.35
C PHE A 101 -15.22 9.70 10.28
N LYS A 102 -16.15 10.66 10.18
CA LYS A 102 -16.03 11.81 9.26
C LYS A 102 -14.72 12.56 9.50
N ARG A 103 -14.45 12.94 10.76
CA ARG A 103 -13.23 13.66 11.12
C ARG A 103 -11.98 12.84 10.83
N GLY A 104 -11.99 11.52 11.13
CA GLY A 104 -10.88 10.63 10.85
C GLY A 104 -10.58 10.57 9.35
N ARG A 105 -11.62 10.39 8.52
CA ARG A 105 -11.52 10.38 7.07
C ARG A 105 -10.99 11.71 6.52
N ALA A 106 -11.56 12.83 6.90
CA ALA A 106 -11.14 14.15 6.44
C ALA A 106 -9.66 14.46 6.82
N ASN A 107 -9.23 14.08 8.03
CA ASN A 107 -7.84 14.25 8.45
C ASN A 107 -6.88 13.39 7.61
N PHE A 108 -7.29 12.17 7.27
CA PHE A 108 -6.50 11.27 6.42
C PHE A 108 -6.40 11.83 5.00
N GLU A 109 -7.51 12.27 4.40
CA GLU A 109 -7.52 12.89 3.07
C GLU A 109 -6.64 14.13 3.01
N LYS A 110 -6.73 15.00 4.03
CA LYS A 110 -5.85 16.18 4.15
C LYS A 110 -4.37 15.77 4.21
N LYS A 111 -4.06 14.69 4.91
CA LYS A 111 -2.69 14.15 4.94
C LYS A 111 -2.25 13.65 3.56
N MET A 112 -3.08 12.92 2.83
CA MET A 112 -2.74 12.43 1.49
C MET A 112 -2.51 13.57 0.49
N GLN A 113 -3.09 14.74 0.72
CA GLN A 113 -2.89 15.94 -0.09
C GLN A 113 -1.68 16.78 0.35
N SER A 114 -1.03 16.46 1.47
CA SER A 114 0.01 17.31 2.06
C SER A 114 1.39 17.14 1.45
N SER A 115 1.64 16.09 0.68
CA SER A 115 2.94 15.78 0.08
C SER A 115 2.78 14.93 -1.19
N SER A 116 3.68 15.14 -2.14
CA SER A 116 3.76 14.32 -3.37
C SER A 116 4.13 12.86 -3.10
N MET A 117 4.67 12.51 -1.95
CA MET A 117 4.93 11.12 -1.56
C MET A 117 3.67 10.25 -1.59
N TYR A 118 2.47 10.85 -1.46
CA TYR A 118 1.21 10.13 -1.47
C TYR A 118 0.52 10.08 -2.85
N ASN A 119 1.19 10.51 -3.93
CA ASN A 119 0.57 10.54 -5.26
C ASN A 119 0.15 9.15 -5.80
N ASN A 120 0.75 8.08 -5.28
CA ASN A 120 0.41 6.69 -5.59
C ASN A 120 -0.62 6.08 -4.63
N VAL A 121 -1.24 6.90 -3.77
CA VAL A 121 -2.25 6.44 -2.80
C VAL A 121 -3.65 6.83 -3.28
N SER A 122 -4.50 5.85 -3.51
CA SER A 122 -5.93 6.06 -3.72
C SER A 122 -6.72 5.77 -2.43
N ILE A 123 -7.86 6.43 -2.24
CA ILE A 123 -8.69 6.24 -1.04
C ILE A 123 -10.05 5.69 -1.46
N VAL A 124 -10.49 4.62 -0.80
CA VAL A 124 -11.82 4.02 -0.97
C VAL A 124 -12.53 3.91 0.37
N ASP A 125 -13.83 3.68 0.35
CA ASP A 125 -14.61 3.40 1.56
C ASP A 125 -14.40 1.95 2.00
N LEU A 126 -14.23 1.72 3.30
CA LEU A 126 -13.89 0.40 3.87
C LEU A 126 -14.95 -0.67 3.58
N SER A 127 -16.22 -0.28 3.53
CA SER A 127 -17.35 -1.19 3.26
C SER A 127 -17.69 -1.31 1.77
N SER A 128 -16.96 -0.63 0.89
CA SER A 128 -17.18 -0.69 -0.56
C SER A 128 -16.35 -1.78 -1.25
N ASN A 129 -16.50 -1.90 -2.58
CA ASN A 129 -15.54 -2.65 -3.38
C ASN A 129 -14.16 -2.00 -3.27
N LEU A 130 -13.19 -2.73 -2.73
CA LEU A 130 -11.84 -2.23 -2.47
C LEU A 130 -11.05 -1.98 -3.75
N ALA A 131 -11.29 -2.82 -4.76
CA ALA A 131 -10.68 -2.77 -6.09
C ALA A 131 -11.48 -3.62 -7.07
N SER A 132 -11.07 -3.66 -8.33
CA SER A 132 -11.60 -4.62 -9.31
C SER A 132 -11.33 -6.07 -8.82
N PRO A 133 -12.20 -7.03 -9.14
CA PRO A 133 -11.98 -8.43 -8.75
C PRO A 133 -10.62 -8.95 -9.21
N SER A 134 -9.94 -9.71 -8.34
CA SER A 134 -8.66 -10.36 -8.63
C SER A 134 -7.57 -9.41 -9.16
N SER A 135 -7.51 -8.18 -8.66
CA SER A 135 -6.58 -7.15 -9.14
C SER A 135 -5.49 -6.75 -8.17
N VAL A 136 -5.61 -7.08 -6.87
CA VAL A 136 -4.62 -6.70 -5.86
C VAL A 136 -3.77 -7.89 -5.40
N ASP A 137 -2.51 -7.61 -5.08
CA ASP A 137 -1.55 -8.63 -4.66
C ASP A 137 -1.63 -8.92 -3.16
N ALA A 138 -1.94 -7.90 -2.36
CA ALA A 138 -2.08 -8.04 -0.91
C ALA A 138 -3.19 -7.13 -0.36
N VAL A 139 -3.88 -7.61 0.67
CA VAL A 139 -4.75 -6.83 1.55
C VAL A 139 -4.20 -6.97 2.95
N VAL A 140 -3.95 -5.85 3.64
CA VAL A 140 -3.33 -5.83 4.98
C VAL A 140 -4.10 -4.98 5.96
N THR A 141 -4.05 -5.36 7.23
CA THR A 141 -4.61 -4.57 8.32
C THR A 141 -3.80 -4.73 9.60
N PHE A 142 -3.79 -3.67 10.41
CA PHE A 142 -2.94 -3.59 11.60
C PHE A 142 -3.72 -3.10 12.80
N ARG A 143 -4.09 -4.02 13.71
CA ARG A 143 -4.78 -3.77 14.98
C ARG A 143 -6.19 -3.18 14.79
N ASN A 144 -6.95 -3.76 13.87
CA ASN A 144 -8.31 -3.30 13.57
C ASN A 144 -9.37 -4.40 13.69
N LEU A 145 -8.98 -5.68 13.64
CA LEU A 145 -9.91 -6.78 13.56
C LEU A 145 -10.94 -6.77 14.69
N HIS A 146 -10.50 -6.47 15.93
CA HIS A 146 -11.34 -6.35 17.09
C HIS A 146 -12.40 -5.23 17.02
N ASN A 147 -12.21 -4.25 16.12
CA ASN A 147 -13.17 -3.16 15.90
C ASN A 147 -14.30 -3.54 14.94
N TRP A 148 -14.15 -4.64 14.20
CA TRP A 148 -15.10 -5.06 13.16
C TRP A 148 -15.95 -6.26 13.54
N ILE A 149 -15.81 -6.78 14.78
CA ILE A 149 -16.55 -7.99 15.22
C ILE A 149 -18.04 -7.79 14.99
N GLY A 150 -18.64 -8.69 14.21
CA GLY A 150 -20.03 -8.65 13.77
C GLY A 150 -20.17 -8.56 12.23
N PRO A 151 -21.34 -8.18 11.71
CA PRO A 151 -21.64 -8.21 10.27
C PRO A 151 -20.67 -7.39 9.39
N GLN A 152 -20.05 -6.35 9.94
CA GLN A 152 -19.08 -5.54 9.21
C GLN A 152 -17.82 -6.34 8.84
N MET A 153 -17.40 -7.28 9.70
CA MET A 153 -16.24 -8.13 9.43
C MET A 153 -16.46 -8.99 8.19
N ASP A 154 -17.66 -9.58 8.04
CA ASP A 154 -18.00 -10.43 6.90
C ASP A 154 -17.92 -9.64 5.59
N ILE A 155 -18.45 -8.41 5.57
CA ILE A 155 -18.40 -7.51 4.41
C ILE A 155 -16.95 -7.18 4.03
N ILE A 156 -16.12 -6.82 5.02
CA ILE A 156 -14.71 -6.49 4.79
C ILE A 156 -13.94 -7.70 4.25
N PHE A 157 -14.17 -8.87 4.81
CA PHE A 157 -13.50 -10.10 4.38
C PHE A 157 -13.94 -10.52 2.98
N GLU A 158 -15.23 -10.46 2.67
CA GLU A 158 -15.75 -10.75 1.35
C GLU A 158 -15.19 -9.80 0.29
N ASN A 159 -15.17 -8.51 0.56
CA ASN A 159 -14.60 -7.51 -0.36
C ASN A 159 -13.08 -7.68 -0.52
N SER A 160 -12.38 -8.05 0.55
CA SER A 160 -10.95 -8.37 0.50
C SER A 160 -10.68 -9.60 -0.36
N TYR A 161 -11.45 -10.67 -0.17
CA TYR A 161 -11.34 -11.89 -0.96
C TYR A 161 -11.61 -11.65 -2.45
N LYS A 162 -12.65 -10.86 -2.77
CA LYS A 162 -12.98 -10.51 -4.16
C LYS A 162 -11.86 -9.70 -4.84
N ALA A 163 -11.23 -8.78 -4.12
CA ALA A 163 -10.17 -7.93 -4.65
C ALA A 163 -8.84 -8.68 -4.87
N LEU A 164 -8.54 -9.67 -4.02
CA LEU A 164 -7.29 -10.43 -4.07
C LEU A 164 -7.18 -11.29 -5.34
N LYS A 165 -6.00 -11.26 -5.94
CA LYS A 165 -5.61 -12.23 -6.97
C LYS A 165 -5.59 -13.65 -6.39
N PRO A 166 -5.79 -14.70 -7.21
CA PRO A 166 -5.51 -16.07 -6.77
C PRO A 166 -4.08 -16.18 -6.21
N GLY A 167 -3.95 -16.67 -4.98
CA GLY A 167 -2.67 -16.72 -4.27
C GLY A 167 -2.21 -15.39 -3.65
N GLY A 168 -3.03 -14.35 -3.71
CA GLY A 168 -2.78 -13.07 -3.04
C GLY A 168 -2.76 -13.20 -1.52
N ILE A 169 -2.20 -12.21 -0.86
CA ILE A 169 -1.91 -12.23 0.58
C ILE A 169 -2.99 -11.47 1.34
N PHE A 170 -3.59 -12.08 2.37
CA PHE A 170 -4.37 -11.37 3.38
C PHE A 170 -3.58 -11.32 4.69
N GLY A 171 -2.94 -10.18 4.97
CA GLY A 171 -2.05 -9.98 6.12
C GLY A 171 -2.75 -9.30 7.29
N ILE A 172 -2.75 -9.94 8.46
CA ILE A 172 -3.37 -9.43 9.68
C ILE A 172 -2.33 -9.35 10.80
N VAL A 173 -2.15 -8.16 11.38
CA VAL A 173 -1.47 -7.99 12.67
C VAL A 173 -2.51 -7.60 13.70
N GLU A 174 -2.60 -8.37 14.79
CA GLU A 174 -3.56 -8.10 15.85
C GLU A 174 -2.94 -8.24 17.24
N HIS A 175 -3.65 -7.76 18.24
CA HIS A 175 -3.28 -7.91 19.64
C HIS A 175 -3.39 -9.37 20.07
N ARG A 176 -2.45 -9.79 20.91
CA ARG A 176 -2.54 -11.08 21.58
C ARG A 176 -3.27 -10.91 22.91
N ALA A 177 -4.29 -11.73 23.15
CA ALA A 177 -4.90 -11.84 24.46
C ALA A 177 -3.92 -12.48 25.45
N ASN A 178 -4.05 -12.13 26.74
CA ASN A 178 -3.31 -12.82 27.79
C ASN A 178 -3.79 -14.28 27.92
N PRO A 179 -2.93 -15.21 28.33
CA PRO A 179 -3.37 -16.56 28.63
C PRO A 179 -4.52 -16.56 29.64
N GLY A 180 -5.57 -17.33 29.37
CA GLY A 180 -6.75 -17.42 30.24
C GLY A 180 -7.80 -16.31 30.06
N THR A 181 -7.62 -15.38 29.13
CA THR A 181 -8.67 -14.42 28.77
C THR A 181 -9.84 -15.16 28.10
N SER A 182 -11.04 -15.03 28.66
CA SER A 182 -12.26 -15.48 27.97
C SER A 182 -12.62 -14.55 26.82
N LEU A 183 -13.23 -15.11 25.79
CA LEU A 183 -13.83 -14.36 24.68
C LEU A 183 -15.15 -13.73 25.14
#